data_cf5b7b5b24cd8ccd61c78e4db6fdda74
#
_entry.id   cf5b7b5b24cd8ccd61c78e4db6fdda74
#
_cell.length_a   1.000
_cell.length_b   1.000
_cell.length_c   1.000
_cell.angle_alpha   90.00
_cell.angle_beta   90.00
_cell.angle_gamma   90.00
#
_symmetry.space_group_name_H-M   'P 1'
#
loop_
_entity.id
_entity.type
_entity.pdbx_description
1 polymer ?
#
loop_
_entity_poly.entity_id
_entity_poly.type
_entity_poly.pdbx_seq_one_letter_code
_entity_poly.pdbx_strand_id
1 'polypeptide(L)'
;IVAINDENEVVGFTYGYRSMEGQYYNQLMREALHLEQVDEWLQDCFEFVELAVHPQYQNKGLGTKLHNKLLEGVSNRTSVLTTQINNEKARSLYERLDWINVLEPFHPSKNDVPYVIMGKALKTKVN
;
A
#
# COMPACT_ATOMS: atom_id res chain seq x y z
N ILE A 1 -1.08 13.20 -1.71
CA ILE A 1 0.07 13.75 -2.45
C ILE A 1 -0.22 13.65 -3.93
N VAL A 2 0.01 14.73 -4.62
CA VAL A 2 -0.19 14.81 -6.08
C VAL A 2 1.10 15.22 -6.77
N ALA A 3 1.28 14.77 -8.01
CA ALA A 3 2.32 15.23 -8.90
C ALA A 3 1.69 16.08 -9.99
N ILE A 4 2.28 17.23 -10.25
CA ILE A 4 1.77 18.21 -11.18
C ILE A 4 2.85 18.51 -12.22
N ASN A 5 2.47 18.59 -13.50
CA ASN A 5 3.41 18.97 -14.57
C ASN A 5 3.52 20.49 -14.69
N ASP A 6 4.33 20.96 -15.63
CA ASP A 6 4.57 22.38 -15.84
C ASP A 6 3.34 23.16 -16.30
N GLU A 7 2.31 22.45 -16.76
CA GLU A 7 1.04 23.03 -17.20
C GLU A 7 -0.03 22.99 -16.11
N ASN A 8 0.35 22.68 -14.87
CA ASN A 8 -0.54 22.57 -13.71
C ASN A 8 -1.55 21.43 -13.80
N GLU A 9 -1.25 20.40 -14.58
CA GLU A 9 -2.10 19.24 -14.69
C GLU A 9 -1.65 18.16 -13.68
N VAL A 10 -2.60 17.48 -13.04
CA VAL A 10 -2.28 16.36 -12.15
C VAL A 10 -1.90 15.16 -13.02
N VAL A 11 -0.69 14.66 -12.85
CA VAL A 11 -0.17 13.54 -13.63
C VAL A 11 0.07 12.30 -12.79
N GLY A 12 -0.17 12.39 -11.51
CA GLY A 12 -0.10 11.25 -10.60
C GLY A 12 -0.57 11.62 -9.21
N PHE A 13 -0.94 10.62 -8.43
CA PHE A 13 -1.32 10.84 -7.04
C PHE A 13 -1.14 9.56 -6.24
N THR A 14 -1.06 9.76 -4.94
CA THR A 14 -1.06 8.66 -3.99
C THR A 14 -1.70 9.13 -2.69
N TYR A 15 -2.36 8.21 -2.00
CA TYR A 15 -2.90 8.48 -0.70
C TYR A 15 -3.07 7.22 0.13
N GLY A 16 -3.25 7.43 1.42
CA GLY A 16 -3.55 6.38 2.35
C GLY A 16 -4.05 6.99 3.64
N TYR A 17 -4.28 6.16 4.63
CA TYR A 17 -4.76 6.60 5.93
C TYR A 17 -4.33 5.63 7.01
N ARG A 18 -4.40 6.09 8.27
CA ARG A 18 -4.13 5.21 9.41
C ARG A 18 -5.18 4.11 9.44
N SER A 19 -4.71 2.87 9.45
CA SER A 19 -5.58 1.70 9.48
C SER A 19 -5.93 1.38 10.93
N MET A 20 -7.21 1.41 11.24
CA MET A 20 -7.69 1.24 12.62
C MET A 20 -8.75 0.17 12.70
N GLU A 21 -8.79 -0.49 13.85
CA GLU A 21 -9.83 -1.47 14.14
C GLU A 21 -11.21 -0.85 13.94
N GLY A 22 -12.11 -1.59 13.29
CA GLY A 22 -13.45 -1.13 12.97
C GLY A 22 -13.61 -0.58 11.57
N GLN A 23 -12.52 -0.20 10.90
CA GLN A 23 -12.59 0.19 9.51
C GLN A 23 -12.79 -1.04 8.62
N TYR A 24 -13.48 -0.86 7.49
CA TYR A 24 -13.94 -1.97 6.66
C TYR A 24 -12.80 -2.90 6.21
N TYR A 25 -11.78 -2.37 5.54
CA TYR A 25 -10.68 -3.20 5.06
C TYR A 25 -9.80 -3.75 6.19
N ASN A 26 -9.61 -2.96 7.25
CA ASN A 26 -8.88 -3.43 8.42
C ASN A 26 -9.57 -4.67 9.00
N GLN A 27 -10.89 -4.63 9.12
CA GLN A 27 -11.67 -5.75 9.66
C GLN A 27 -11.56 -6.98 8.75
N LEU A 28 -11.66 -6.80 7.43
CA LEU A 28 -11.51 -7.91 6.48
C LEU A 28 -10.14 -8.56 6.58
N MET A 29 -9.09 -7.75 6.70
CA MET A 29 -7.73 -8.27 6.85
C MET A 29 -7.54 -9.00 8.18
N ARG A 30 -8.10 -8.48 9.27
CA ARG A 30 -8.04 -9.13 10.58
C ARG A 30 -8.67 -10.51 10.56
N GLU A 31 -9.77 -10.66 9.85
CA GLU A 31 -10.46 -11.94 9.71
C GLU A 31 -9.68 -12.95 8.88
N ALA A 32 -8.89 -12.47 7.92
CA ALA A 32 -8.13 -13.33 7.02
C ALA A 32 -6.77 -13.74 7.57
N LEU A 33 -6.16 -12.91 8.40
CA LEU A 33 -4.80 -13.11 8.91
C LEU A 33 -4.81 -13.90 10.22
N HIS A 34 -3.70 -14.59 10.49
CA HIS A 34 -3.48 -15.19 11.81
C HIS A 34 -3.21 -14.08 12.83
N LEU A 35 -3.45 -14.38 14.11
CA LEU A 35 -3.26 -13.41 15.19
C LEU A 35 -1.85 -12.82 15.20
N GLU A 36 -0.85 -13.63 14.93
CA GLU A 36 0.55 -13.17 14.88
C GLU A 36 0.76 -12.15 13.76
N GLN A 37 0.11 -12.36 12.61
CA GLN A 37 0.18 -11.42 11.49
C GLN A 37 -0.58 -10.14 11.78
N VAL A 38 -1.71 -10.23 12.47
CA VAL A 38 -2.46 -9.05 12.91
C VAL A 38 -1.61 -8.20 13.83
N ASP A 39 -0.95 -8.83 14.80
CA ASP A 39 -0.06 -8.12 15.73
C ASP A 39 1.11 -7.48 15.02
N GLU A 40 1.71 -8.18 14.06
CA GLU A 40 2.86 -7.67 13.31
C GLU A 40 2.49 -6.53 12.38
N TRP A 41 1.38 -6.68 11.64
CA TRP A 41 1.08 -5.81 10.50
C TRP A 41 -0.01 -4.79 10.73
N LEU A 42 -0.97 -5.05 11.60
CA LEU A 42 -2.15 -4.19 11.76
C LEU A 42 -2.21 -3.44 13.08
N GLN A 43 -1.26 -3.67 13.98
CA GLN A 43 -1.27 -3.07 15.32
C GLN A 43 -1.04 -1.56 15.27
N ASP A 44 -0.10 -1.13 14.44
CA ASP A 44 0.26 0.29 14.25
C ASP A 44 0.54 0.48 12.77
N CYS A 45 -0.51 0.65 12.00
CA CYS A 45 -0.49 0.44 10.57
C CYS A 45 -1.04 1.64 9.80
N PHE A 46 -0.39 1.95 8.70
CA PHE A 46 -0.88 2.88 7.69
C PHE A 46 -1.33 2.08 6.47
N GLU A 47 -2.56 2.25 6.05
CA GLU A 47 -3.03 1.61 4.83
C GLU A 47 -2.68 2.48 3.63
N PHE A 48 -1.86 1.94 2.73
CA PHE A 48 -1.47 2.56 1.48
C PHE A 48 -2.55 2.20 0.46
N VAL A 49 -3.40 3.16 0.11
CA VAL A 49 -4.64 2.84 -0.61
C VAL A 49 -4.44 2.85 -2.11
N GLU A 50 -3.82 3.90 -2.65
CA GLU A 50 -3.72 4.05 -4.10
C GLU A 50 -2.46 4.77 -4.52
N LEU A 51 -1.95 4.35 -5.67
CA LEU A 51 -0.86 5.02 -6.35
C LEU A 51 -1.17 4.95 -7.85
N ALA A 52 -1.36 6.10 -8.46
CA ALA A 52 -1.68 6.17 -9.88
C ALA A 52 -0.81 7.19 -10.58
N VAL A 53 -0.33 6.83 -11.77
CA VAL A 53 0.49 7.69 -12.61
C VAL A 53 -0.11 7.69 -14.02
N HIS A 54 -0.31 8.87 -14.57
CA HIS A 54 -0.82 9.02 -15.93
C HIS A 54 0.09 8.24 -16.91
N PRO A 55 -0.50 7.50 -17.88
CA PRO A 55 0.29 6.63 -18.77
C PRO A 55 1.46 7.31 -19.45
N GLN A 56 1.33 8.58 -19.84
CA GLN A 56 2.42 9.31 -20.49
C GLN A 56 3.57 9.65 -19.56
N TYR A 57 3.37 9.51 -18.24
CA TYR A 57 4.37 9.84 -17.23
C TYR A 57 4.89 8.60 -16.51
N GLN A 58 4.47 7.41 -16.93
CA GLN A 58 4.95 6.15 -16.35
C GLN A 58 6.36 5.83 -16.81
N ASN A 59 7.02 4.92 -16.06
CA ASN A 59 8.37 4.44 -16.34
C ASN A 59 9.44 5.52 -16.27
N LYS A 60 9.17 6.59 -15.51
CA LYS A 60 10.10 7.71 -15.29
C LYS A 60 10.44 7.91 -13.82
N GLY A 61 10.08 6.94 -12.99
CA GLY A 61 10.35 7.01 -11.55
C GLY A 61 9.36 7.83 -10.74
N LEU A 62 8.28 8.33 -11.34
CA LEU A 62 7.31 9.16 -10.64
C LEU A 62 6.56 8.37 -9.58
N GLY A 63 6.18 7.12 -9.88
CA GLY A 63 5.52 6.25 -8.91
C GLY A 63 6.36 6.05 -7.65
N THR A 64 7.65 5.80 -7.83
CA THR A 64 8.59 5.65 -6.72
C THR A 64 8.67 6.93 -5.89
N LYS A 65 8.74 8.09 -6.55
CA LYS A 65 8.80 9.39 -5.86
C LYS A 65 7.53 9.64 -5.04
N LEU A 66 6.37 9.37 -5.61
CA LEU A 66 5.10 9.53 -4.91
C LEU A 66 5.02 8.60 -3.69
N HIS A 67 5.38 7.35 -3.88
CA HIS A 67 5.41 6.36 -2.82
C HIS A 67 6.29 6.83 -1.66
N ASN A 68 7.52 7.21 -1.96
CA ASN A 68 8.47 7.61 -0.93
C ASN A 68 8.02 8.89 -0.23
N LYS A 69 7.45 9.82 -0.97
CA LYS A 69 6.97 11.08 -0.40
C LYS A 69 5.81 10.85 0.56
N LEU A 70 4.88 9.97 0.21
CA LEU A 70 3.77 9.64 1.09
C LEU A 70 4.27 9.01 2.39
N LEU A 71 5.09 7.98 2.29
CA LEU A 71 5.55 7.24 3.46
C LEU A 71 6.52 8.03 4.33
N GLU A 72 7.21 9.01 3.76
CA GLU A 72 8.09 9.91 4.53
C GLU A 72 7.33 10.61 5.66
N GLY A 73 6.06 10.95 5.44
CA GLY A 73 5.22 11.60 6.44
C GLY A 73 4.49 10.66 7.40
N VAL A 74 4.69 9.35 7.26
CA VAL A 74 3.97 8.34 8.05
C VAL A 74 4.80 7.94 9.26
N SER A 75 4.20 8.01 10.45
CA SER A 75 4.87 7.65 11.70
C SER A 75 4.50 6.25 12.20
N ASN A 76 3.59 5.56 11.52
CA ASN A 76 3.21 4.20 11.88
C ASN A 76 4.37 3.23 11.69
N ARG A 77 4.35 2.11 12.42
CA ARG A 77 5.41 1.11 12.37
C ARG A 77 5.40 0.30 11.09
N THR A 78 4.23 0.11 10.52
CA THR A 78 4.04 -0.70 9.32
C THR A 78 3.11 -0.01 8.35
N SER A 79 3.15 -0.46 7.11
CA SER A 79 2.15 -0.11 6.12
C SER A 79 1.68 -1.38 5.43
N VAL A 80 0.41 -1.43 5.06
CA VAL A 80 -0.16 -2.54 4.30
C VAL A 80 -0.86 -2.00 3.07
N LEU A 81 -0.91 -2.82 2.03
CA LEU A 81 -1.69 -2.55 0.84
C LEU A 81 -2.30 -3.85 0.32
N THR A 82 -3.32 -3.71 -0.49
CA THR A 82 -3.89 -4.84 -1.22
C THR A 82 -3.86 -4.51 -2.70
N THR A 83 -3.52 -5.51 -3.51
CA THR A 83 -3.58 -5.39 -4.97
C THR A 83 -3.95 -6.74 -5.56
N GLN A 84 -4.48 -6.75 -6.77
CA GLN A 84 -4.84 -8.01 -7.42
C GLN A 84 -3.60 -8.88 -7.62
N ILE A 85 -3.75 -10.18 -7.42
CA ILE A 85 -2.63 -11.14 -7.55
C ILE A 85 -1.97 -11.03 -8.92
N ASN A 86 -2.78 -10.84 -9.96
CA ASN A 86 -2.29 -10.79 -11.34
C ASN A 86 -1.79 -9.42 -11.78
N ASN A 87 -1.77 -8.43 -10.89
CA ASN A 87 -1.22 -7.12 -11.22
C ASN A 87 0.29 -7.14 -11.07
N GLU A 88 0.96 -7.74 -12.04
CA GLU A 88 2.41 -7.93 -12.00
C GLU A 88 3.19 -6.63 -11.94
N LYS A 89 2.72 -5.61 -12.64
CA LYS A 89 3.39 -4.32 -12.66
C LYS A 89 3.41 -3.66 -11.29
N ALA A 90 2.25 -3.65 -10.61
CA ALA A 90 2.15 -3.10 -9.26
C ALA A 90 2.98 -3.92 -8.27
N ARG A 91 2.85 -5.25 -8.34
CA ARG A 91 3.59 -6.13 -7.42
C ARG A 91 5.09 -5.98 -7.58
N SER A 92 5.58 -5.89 -8.83
CA SER A 92 7.00 -5.67 -9.08
C SER A 92 7.50 -4.36 -8.50
N LEU A 93 6.71 -3.30 -8.66
CA LEU A 93 7.06 -1.99 -8.09
C LEU A 93 7.19 -2.08 -6.58
N TYR A 94 6.19 -2.66 -5.92
CA TYR A 94 6.20 -2.73 -4.46
C TYR A 94 7.30 -3.64 -3.93
N GLU A 95 7.56 -4.77 -4.60
CA GLU A 95 8.66 -5.65 -4.22
C GLU A 95 10.01 -4.93 -4.31
N ARG A 96 10.22 -4.12 -5.35
CA ARG A 96 11.45 -3.31 -5.46
C ARG A 96 11.56 -2.25 -4.37
N LEU A 97 10.44 -1.87 -3.77
CA LEU A 97 10.39 -0.89 -2.68
C LEU A 97 10.31 -1.57 -1.29
N ASP A 98 10.69 -2.84 -1.23
CA ASP A 98 10.82 -3.63 0.00
C ASP A 98 9.50 -4.03 0.66
N TRP A 99 8.42 -4.06 -0.13
CA TRP A 99 7.19 -4.68 0.34
C TRP A 99 7.28 -6.20 0.20
N ILE A 100 6.68 -6.92 1.14
CA ILE A 100 6.66 -8.39 1.12
C ILE A 100 5.22 -8.88 1.06
N ASN A 101 5.03 -10.09 0.56
CA ASN A 101 3.72 -10.74 0.59
C ASN A 101 3.42 -11.20 2.02
N VAL A 102 2.27 -10.79 2.53
CA VAL A 102 1.81 -11.19 3.86
C VAL A 102 0.78 -12.31 3.74
N LEU A 103 -0.15 -12.19 2.82
CA LEU A 103 -1.16 -13.22 2.59
C LEU A 103 -1.57 -13.24 1.12
N GLU A 104 -1.64 -14.44 0.57
CA GLU A 104 -2.08 -14.67 -0.81
C GLU A 104 -2.71 -16.05 -0.89
N PRO A 105 -3.94 -16.23 -1.34
CA PRO A 105 -4.86 -15.19 -1.80
C PRO A 105 -5.63 -14.54 -0.66
N PHE A 106 -6.04 -13.31 -0.88
CA PHE A 106 -6.96 -12.58 -0.02
C PHE A 106 -8.22 -12.27 -0.83
N HIS A 107 -9.37 -12.57 -0.26
CA HIS A 107 -10.66 -12.38 -0.93
C HIS A 107 -11.50 -11.36 -0.16
N PRO A 108 -11.42 -10.07 -0.54
CA PRO A 108 -12.23 -9.05 0.15
C PRO A 108 -13.73 -9.22 -0.14
N SER A 109 -14.07 -9.90 -1.22
CA SER A 109 -15.46 -10.21 -1.57
C SER A 109 -15.50 -11.58 -2.22
N LYS A 110 -16.64 -12.27 -2.10
CA LYS A 110 -16.81 -13.61 -2.66
C LYS A 110 -16.72 -13.66 -4.18
N ASN A 111 -17.05 -12.56 -4.84
CA ASN A 111 -17.12 -12.52 -6.29
C ASN A 111 -15.95 -11.79 -6.94
N ASP A 112 -15.03 -11.30 -6.14
CA ASP A 112 -13.88 -10.58 -6.66
C ASP A 112 -12.77 -11.52 -7.07
N VAL A 113 -11.93 -11.03 -8.00
CA VAL A 113 -10.65 -11.68 -8.27
C VAL A 113 -9.82 -11.68 -7.00
N PRO A 114 -8.94 -12.69 -6.84
CA PRO A 114 -8.11 -12.75 -5.64
C PRO A 114 -7.08 -11.63 -5.58
N TYR A 115 -6.81 -11.18 -4.36
CA TYR A 115 -5.85 -10.14 -4.04
C TYR A 115 -4.68 -10.71 -3.25
N VAL A 116 -3.64 -9.92 -3.13
CA VAL A 116 -2.55 -10.16 -2.20
C VAL A 116 -2.53 -9.03 -1.18
N ILE A 117 -2.27 -9.37 0.08
CA ILE A 117 -1.95 -8.37 1.10
C ILE A 117 -0.43 -8.26 1.14
N MET A 118 0.09 -7.07 0.91
CA MET A 118 1.52 -6.81 1.03
C MET A 118 1.76 -5.89 2.22
N GLY A 119 2.91 -6.06 2.85
CA GLY A 119 3.29 -5.28 4.01
C GLY A 119 4.70 -4.74 3.88
N LYS A 120 4.92 -3.58 4.50
CA LYS A 120 6.23 -2.95 4.57
C LYS A 120 6.48 -2.52 6.00
N ALA A 121 7.63 -2.94 6.54
CA ALA A 121 8.08 -2.43 7.82
C ALA A 121 8.63 -1.03 7.59
N LEU A 122 8.07 -0.05 8.28
CA LEU A 122 8.54 1.32 8.20
C LEU A 122 9.63 1.52 9.24
N LYS A 123 10.50 2.52 9.04
CA LYS A 123 11.59 2.76 9.97
C LYS A 123 11.05 3.00 11.38
N THR A 124 11.42 2.11 12.29
CA THR A 124 11.27 2.43 13.70
C THR A 124 12.23 3.54 14.04
N LYS A 125 11.73 4.56 14.71
CA LYS A 125 12.62 5.58 15.26
C LYS A 125 13.50 4.92 16.31
N VAL A 126 14.79 4.95 16.06
CA VAL A 126 15.76 4.51 17.06
C VAL A 126 15.83 5.63 18.10
N ASN A 127 15.51 5.28 19.31
CA ASN A 127 15.65 6.23 20.41
C ASN A 127 17.11 6.24 20.87
#